data_66c896cf85e32e5c0a007c4b513a4d20
#
_entry.id   66c896cf85e32e5c0a007c4b513a4d20
#
_cell.length_a   1.000
_cell.length_b   1.000
_cell.length_c   1.000
_cell.angle_alpha   90.00
_cell.angle_beta   90.00
_cell.angle_gamma   90.00
#
_symmetry.space_group_name_H-M   'P 1'
#
loop_
_entity.id
_entity.type
_entity.pdbx_description
1 polymer ?
#
loop_
_entity_poly.entity_id
_entity_poly.type
_entity_poly.pdbx_seq_one_letter_code
_entity_poly.pdbx_strand_id
1 'polypeptide(L)'
;DDWKQLINTVNQSGIPVISVDIPSGLNADTGVISGAAINANHTVSFIGLKKGMFTGSGKACCGEISFDDLGLPVEVCESVEPDAELLCHSSQWALSPRRHDIHKGNNGHVLIVGGNYGMPGSVILAARAALRSGSGLVSVVTRYEHINAVVAACPECMVHGSANGCKHGGV
;
A
#
# COMPACT_ATOMS: atom_id res chain seq x y z
N ASP A 1 -5.35 -0.41 34.84
CA ASP A 1 -5.62 0.44 33.65
C ASP A 1 -7.09 0.30 33.24
N ASP A 2 -7.93 1.09 33.85
CA ASP A 2 -9.40 1.04 33.71
C ASP A 2 -9.85 1.24 32.25
N TRP A 3 -9.17 2.10 31.49
CA TRP A 3 -9.46 2.34 30.08
C TRP A 3 -9.23 1.12 29.17
N LYS A 4 -8.15 0.37 29.40
CA LYS A 4 -7.88 -0.87 28.67
C LYS A 4 -8.98 -1.91 28.93
N GLN A 5 -9.40 -2.02 30.19
CA GLN A 5 -10.45 -2.95 30.56
C GLN A 5 -11.79 -2.55 29.94
N LEU A 6 -12.11 -1.27 29.92
CA LEU A 6 -13.30 -0.73 29.27
C LEU A 6 -13.29 -1.04 27.76
N ILE A 7 -12.21 -0.72 27.07
CA ILE A 7 -12.05 -1.00 25.64
C ILE A 7 -12.24 -2.49 25.34
N ASN A 8 -11.60 -3.36 26.12
CA ASN A 8 -11.74 -4.81 25.95
C ASN A 8 -13.17 -5.28 26.20
N THR A 9 -13.85 -4.73 27.19
CA THR A 9 -15.26 -5.06 27.46
C THR A 9 -16.16 -4.65 26.30
N VAL A 10 -15.96 -3.45 25.73
CA VAL A 10 -16.70 -2.98 24.56
C VAL A 10 -16.45 -3.90 23.37
N ASN A 11 -15.19 -4.21 23.08
CA ASN A 11 -14.82 -5.08 21.96
C ASN A 11 -15.41 -6.50 22.08
N GLN A 12 -15.60 -7.00 23.30
CA GLN A 12 -16.14 -8.32 23.59
C GLN A 12 -17.68 -8.36 23.68
N SER A 13 -18.33 -7.21 23.72
CA SER A 13 -19.78 -7.11 23.93
C SER A 13 -20.62 -7.66 22.77
N GLY A 14 -20.05 -7.74 21.58
CA GLY A 14 -20.77 -8.10 20.35
C GLY A 14 -21.74 -7.02 19.84
N ILE A 15 -21.80 -5.86 20.50
CA ILE A 15 -22.65 -4.74 20.10
C ILE A 15 -21.94 -3.96 18.99
N PRO A 16 -22.65 -3.55 17.91
CA PRO A 16 -22.08 -2.67 16.90
C PRO A 16 -21.58 -1.37 17.50
N VAL A 17 -20.35 -0.99 17.15
CA VAL A 17 -19.68 0.21 17.68
C VAL A 17 -19.50 1.22 16.57
N ILE A 18 -19.90 2.46 16.82
CA ILE A 18 -19.59 3.63 15.99
C ILE A 18 -18.57 4.48 16.73
N SER A 19 -17.43 4.73 16.09
CA SER A 19 -16.43 5.66 16.60
C SER A 19 -16.63 7.05 16.01
N VAL A 20 -16.48 8.04 16.86
CA VAL A 20 -16.54 9.46 16.50
C VAL A 20 -15.12 9.95 16.31
N ASP A 21 -14.83 10.46 15.13
CA ASP A 21 -13.57 10.99 14.64
C ASP A 21 -12.47 9.93 14.46
N ILE A 22 -12.06 9.22 15.51
CA ILE A 22 -11.11 8.10 15.45
C ILE A 22 -11.38 7.12 16.61
N PRO A 23 -11.19 5.80 16.43
CA PRO A 23 -11.35 4.83 17.50
C PRO A 23 -10.40 5.10 18.68
N SER A 24 -10.95 5.12 19.89
CA SER A 24 -10.16 5.32 21.11
C SER A 24 -9.06 4.27 21.23
N GLY A 25 -7.84 4.72 21.52
CA GLY A 25 -6.65 3.87 21.61
C GLY A 25 -5.86 3.71 20.31
N LEU A 26 -6.38 4.20 19.18
CA LEU A 26 -5.67 4.26 17.90
C LEU A 26 -4.97 5.62 17.76
N ASN A 27 -3.68 5.61 17.42
CA ASN A 27 -2.93 6.85 17.17
C ASN A 27 -3.29 7.43 15.80
N ALA A 28 -3.68 8.70 15.76
CA ALA A 28 -4.18 9.38 14.56
C ALA A 28 -3.14 9.54 13.45
N ASP A 29 -1.85 9.64 13.80
CA ASP A 29 -0.78 9.87 12.82
C ASP A 29 -0.17 8.57 12.30
N THR A 30 -0.07 7.56 13.16
CA THR A 30 0.70 6.35 12.86
C THR A 30 -0.14 5.09 12.70
N GLY A 31 -1.38 5.06 13.19
CA GLY A 31 -2.21 3.86 13.24
C GLY A 31 -1.73 2.80 14.24
N VAL A 32 -0.85 3.18 15.16
CA VAL A 32 -0.37 2.27 16.22
C VAL A 32 -1.39 2.23 17.37
N ILE A 33 -1.60 1.02 17.90
CA ILE A 33 -2.47 0.82 19.06
C ILE A 33 -1.70 1.10 20.34
N SER A 34 -2.18 2.04 21.17
CA SER A 34 -1.61 2.38 22.47
C SER A 34 -2.15 1.45 23.57
N GLY A 35 -1.72 0.20 23.54
CA GLY A 35 -2.09 -0.83 24.52
C GLY A 35 -3.39 -1.56 24.23
N ALA A 36 -4.51 -0.88 23.98
CA ALA A 36 -5.76 -1.41 23.48
C ALA A 36 -6.46 -0.35 22.63
N ALA A 37 -7.24 -0.77 21.63
CA ALA A 37 -8.06 0.13 20.82
C ALA A 37 -9.45 -0.44 20.59
N ILE A 38 -10.41 0.44 20.40
CA ILE A 38 -11.76 0.06 19.98
C ILE A 38 -11.72 -0.51 18.56
N ASN A 39 -12.44 -1.61 18.35
CA ASN A 39 -12.74 -2.18 17.04
C ASN A 39 -14.13 -1.69 16.63
N ALA A 40 -14.18 -0.57 15.92
CA ALA A 40 -15.43 -0.02 15.44
C ALA A 40 -15.94 -0.78 14.20
N ASN A 41 -17.25 -0.85 14.06
CA ASN A 41 -17.90 -1.28 12.83
C ASN A 41 -17.93 -0.14 11.81
N HIS A 42 -18.01 1.10 12.33
CA HIS A 42 -18.06 2.31 11.53
C HIS A 42 -17.34 3.46 12.26
N THR A 43 -16.62 4.28 11.52
CA THR A 43 -15.99 5.50 12.06
C THR A 43 -16.43 6.69 11.22
N VAL A 44 -16.98 7.71 11.88
CA VAL A 44 -17.29 8.99 11.23
C VAL A 44 -16.19 9.98 11.58
N SER A 45 -15.35 10.32 10.58
CA SER A 45 -14.25 11.26 10.75
C SER A 45 -14.62 12.66 10.29
N PHE A 46 -14.14 13.68 10.98
CA PHE A 46 -14.52 15.06 10.78
C PHE A 46 -13.34 15.93 10.34
N ILE A 47 -13.64 16.98 9.55
CA ILE A 47 -12.72 18.06 9.14
C ILE A 47 -11.57 17.57 8.28
N GLY A 48 -10.85 16.55 8.69
CA GLY A 48 -9.74 15.94 7.93
C GLY A 48 -9.60 14.47 8.26
N LEU A 49 -9.35 13.64 7.25
CA LEU A 49 -9.05 12.22 7.43
C LEU A 49 -7.68 12.07 8.13
N LYS A 50 -7.62 11.21 9.12
CA LYS A 50 -6.41 10.98 9.90
C LYS A 50 -5.58 9.87 9.23
N LYS A 51 -4.31 10.10 9.00
CA LYS A 51 -3.38 9.16 8.36
C LYS A 51 -3.38 7.79 9.06
N GLY A 52 -3.45 7.79 10.39
CA GLY A 52 -3.49 6.56 11.20
C GLY A 52 -4.69 5.65 10.95
N MET A 53 -5.77 6.16 10.36
CA MET A 53 -6.92 5.34 9.97
C MET A 53 -6.60 4.40 8.80
N PHE A 54 -5.62 4.76 7.97
CA PHE A 54 -5.21 4.05 6.74
C PHE A 54 -3.87 3.35 6.88
N THR A 55 -3.19 3.51 8.00
CA THR A 55 -1.86 2.93 8.29
C THR A 55 -1.90 2.03 9.52
N GLY A 56 -0.87 1.22 9.72
CA GLY A 56 -0.75 0.33 10.88
C GLY A 56 -1.97 -0.55 11.09
N SER A 57 -2.58 -0.45 12.27
CA SER A 57 -3.81 -1.17 12.64
C SER A 57 -5.10 -0.39 12.32
N GLY A 58 -4.98 0.79 11.70
CA GLY A 58 -6.12 1.69 11.47
C GLY A 58 -7.28 1.02 10.76
N LYS A 59 -7.01 0.32 9.66
CA LYS A 59 -8.05 -0.36 8.88
C LYS A 59 -8.80 -1.45 9.68
N ALA A 60 -8.12 -2.11 10.61
CA ALA A 60 -8.74 -3.13 11.46
C ALA A 60 -9.61 -2.50 12.57
N CYS A 61 -9.22 -1.31 13.05
CA CYS A 61 -9.91 -0.65 14.15
C CYS A 61 -11.06 0.25 13.69
N CYS A 62 -10.98 0.86 12.49
CA CYS A 62 -11.95 1.87 12.05
C CYS A 62 -13.23 1.31 11.43
N GLY A 63 -13.22 0.06 10.93
CA GLY A 63 -14.33 -0.47 10.14
C GLY A 63 -14.57 0.33 8.86
N GLU A 64 -15.83 0.58 8.52
CA GLU A 64 -16.20 1.48 7.43
C GLU A 64 -15.97 2.94 7.84
N ILE A 65 -15.37 3.74 6.95
CA ILE A 65 -15.04 5.13 7.24
C ILE A 65 -15.95 6.04 6.44
N SER A 66 -16.67 6.94 7.14
CA SER A 66 -17.36 8.10 6.56
C SER A 66 -16.61 9.38 6.93
N PHE A 67 -16.74 10.37 6.08
CA PHE A 67 -16.11 11.67 6.28
C PHE A 67 -17.15 12.80 6.16
N ASP A 68 -17.06 13.77 7.06
CA ASP A 68 -17.89 14.97 7.04
C ASP A 68 -16.99 16.18 7.35
N ASP A 69 -17.01 17.18 6.49
CA ASP A 69 -16.21 18.40 6.66
C ASP A 69 -16.79 19.42 7.65
N LEU A 70 -17.99 19.13 8.17
CA LEU A 70 -18.76 20.01 9.06
C LEU A 70 -19.04 21.41 8.46
N GLY A 71 -19.01 21.54 7.15
CA GLY A 71 -19.15 22.82 6.45
C GLY A 71 -17.96 23.75 6.62
N LEU A 72 -16.76 23.21 6.87
CA LEU A 72 -15.55 24.02 7.02
C LEU A 72 -15.24 24.76 5.70
N PRO A 73 -14.98 26.09 5.74
CA PRO A 73 -14.58 26.81 4.53
C PRO A 73 -13.30 26.23 3.89
N VAL A 74 -13.31 26.16 2.54
CA VAL A 74 -12.20 25.56 1.77
C VAL A 74 -10.88 26.27 2.05
N GLU A 75 -10.90 27.58 2.28
CA GLU A 75 -9.74 28.41 2.57
C GLU A 75 -9.03 27.97 3.87
N VAL A 76 -9.78 27.40 4.81
CA VAL A 76 -9.19 26.87 6.07
C VAL A 76 -8.49 25.54 5.77
N CYS A 77 -9.10 24.67 4.95
CA CYS A 77 -8.47 23.42 4.54
C CYS A 77 -7.20 23.66 3.75
N GLU A 78 -7.19 24.63 2.82
CA GLU A 78 -6.03 24.99 2.00
C GLU A 78 -4.88 25.63 2.79
N SER A 79 -5.16 26.14 3.99
CA SER A 79 -4.13 26.71 4.88
C SER A 79 -3.26 25.65 5.57
N VAL A 80 -3.64 24.38 5.51
CA VAL A 80 -2.94 23.28 6.16
C VAL A 80 -2.38 22.34 5.10
N GLU A 81 -1.07 22.17 5.08
CA GLU A 81 -0.42 21.19 4.19
C GLU A 81 -0.67 19.76 4.72
N PRO A 82 -1.24 18.85 3.91
CA PRO A 82 -1.50 17.50 4.35
C PRO A 82 -0.20 16.67 4.40
N ASP A 83 -0.02 15.87 5.44
CA ASP A 83 1.11 14.94 5.59
C ASP A 83 1.12 13.82 4.53
N ALA A 84 -0.05 13.48 4.00
CA ALA A 84 -0.22 12.39 3.03
C ALA A 84 -1.50 12.61 2.23
N GLU A 85 -1.54 12.02 1.05
CA GLU A 85 -2.72 12.02 0.18
C GLU A 85 -3.29 10.61 0.08
N LEU A 86 -4.62 10.48 0.24
CA LEU A 86 -5.32 9.23 -0.05
C LEU A 86 -5.55 9.10 -1.55
N LEU A 87 -4.83 8.18 -2.18
CA LEU A 87 -4.97 7.91 -3.60
C LEU A 87 -6.31 7.24 -3.88
N CYS A 88 -7.26 8.00 -4.37
CA CYS A 88 -8.52 7.48 -4.90
C CYS A 88 -8.36 7.13 -6.39
N HIS A 89 -9.28 6.34 -6.94
CA HIS A 89 -9.31 6.04 -8.38
C HIS A 89 -9.43 7.36 -9.18
N SER A 90 -8.33 7.76 -9.80
CA SER A 90 -8.24 9.01 -10.56
C SER A 90 -7.76 8.71 -11.98
N SER A 91 -8.46 9.30 -12.97
CA SER A 91 -8.08 9.22 -14.38
C SER A 91 -6.70 9.82 -14.67
N GLN A 92 -6.17 10.68 -13.78
CA GLN A 92 -4.83 11.26 -13.92
C GLN A 92 -3.69 10.24 -13.84
N TRP A 93 -3.94 9.04 -13.28
CA TRP A 93 -2.99 7.93 -13.24
C TRP A 93 -3.13 6.96 -14.41
N ALA A 94 -4.10 7.21 -15.31
CA ALA A 94 -4.27 6.39 -16.49
C ALA A 94 -3.10 6.61 -17.47
N LEU A 95 -2.51 5.52 -17.93
CA LEU A 95 -1.49 5.59 -18.98
C LEU A 95 -2.16 6.10 -20.26
N SER A 96 -1.51 7.04 -20.93
CA SER A 96 -1.97 7.53 -22.22
C SER A 96 -2.09 6.39 -23.24
N PRO A 97 -3.09 6.40 -24.13
CA PRO A 97 -3.20 5.45 -25.22
C PRO A 97 -1.90 5.41 -26.05
N ARG A 98 -1.48 4.22 -26.41
CA ARG A 98 -0.25 4.04 -27.21
C ARG A 98 -0.52 4.41 -28.67
N ARG A 99 0.44 5.06 -29.29
CA ARG A 99 0.44 5.27 -30.73
C ARG A 99 0.69 3.95 -31.45
N HIS A 100 0.09 3.76 -32.61
CA HIS A 100 0.24 2.53 -33.41
C HIS A 100 1.62 2.36 -34.05
N ASP A 101 2.40 3.43 -34.15
CA ASP A 101 3.69 3.51 -34.82
C ASP A 101 4.90 3.39 -33.87
N ILE A 102 4.69 2.99 -32.61
CA ILE A 102 5.76 2.84 -31.61
C ILE A 102 6.23 1.38 -31.50
N HIS A 103 7.51 1.21 -31.19
CA HIS A 103 8.10 -0.09 -30.86
C HIS A 103 8.27 -0.25 -29.35
N LYS A 104 8.52 -1.48 -28.88
CA LYS A 104 8.64 -1.80 -27.46
C LYS A 104 9.61 -0.92 -26.67
N GLY A 105 10.72 -0.48 -27.28
CA GLY A 105 11.71 0.38 -26.65
C GLY A 105 11.18 1.78 -26.27
N ASN A 106 10.11 2.27 -26.93
CA ASN A 106 9.50 3.56 -26.60
C ASN A 106 8.69 3.53 -25.30
N ASN A 107 8.34 2.34 -24.82
CA ASN A 107 7.54 2.17 -23.59
C ASN A 107 8.42 1.94 -22.34
N GLY A 108 9.68 2.33 -22.41
CA GLY A 108 10.61 2.22 -21.29
C GLY A 108 11.14 0.82 -21.03
N HIS A 109 12.10 0.75 -20.11
CA HIS A 109 12.78 -0.47 -19.70
C HIS A 109 12.80 -0.53 -18.16
N VAL A 110 12.21 -1.56 -17.59
CA VAL A 110 12.19 -1.82 -16.16
C VAL A 110 13.24 -2.84 -15.79
N LEU A 111 14.10 -2.51 -14.84
CA LEU A 111 15.03 -3.43 -14.21
C LEU A 111 14.48 -3.88 -12.86
N ILE A 112 14.35 -5.20 -12.70
CA ILE A 112 13.94 -5.83 -11.44
C ILE A 112 15.14 -6.55 -10.86
N VAL A 113 15.50 -6.24 -9.62
CA VAL A 113 16.60 -6.87 -8.90
C VAL A 113 16.06 -7.51 -7.64
N GLY A 114 16.17 -8.83 -7.52
CA GLY A 114 15.62 -9.52 -6.35
C GLY A 114 15.59 -11.04 -6.48
N GLY A 115 14.72 -11.68 -5.70
CA GLY A 115 14.62 -13.13 -5.64
C GLY A 115 15.72 -13.74 -4.81
N ASN A 116 15.65 -13.60 -3.48
CA ASN A 116 16.60 -14.26 -2.59
C ASN A 116 16.41 -15.78 -2.65
N TYR A 117 17.32 -16.51 -2.02
CA TYR A 117 17.35 -17.98 -2.02
C TYR A 117 15.95 -18.56 -1.76
N GLY A 118 15.50 -19.47 -2.61
CA GLY A 118 14.17 -20.06 -2.50
C GLY A 118 12.99 -19.16 -2.91
N MET A 119 13.25 -17.93 -3.38
CA MET A 119 12.20 -16.93 -3.67
C MET A 119 12.16 -16.47 -5.14
N PRO A 120 12.14 -17.37 -6.15
CA PRO A 120 12.00 -16.95 -7.54
C PRO A 120 10.63 -16.34 -7.86
N GLY A 121 9.60 -16.73 -7.10
CA GLY A 121 8.23 -16.25 -7.31
C GLY A 121 8.09 -14.74 -7.21
N SER A 122 8.85 -14.10 -6.32
CA SER A 122 8.77 -12.64 -6.13
C SER A 122 9.17 -11.86 -7.37
N VAL A 123 10.29 -12.23 -8.01
CA VAL A 123 10.73 -11.57 -9.25
C VAL A 123 9.88 -11.93 -10.45
N ILE A 124 9.32 -13.14 -10.48
CA ILE A 124 8.36 -13.57 -11.52
C ILE A 124 7.10 -12.70 -11.46
N LEU A 125 6.53 -12.52 -10.27
CA LEU A 125 5.34 -11.69 -10.09
C LEU A 125 5.62 -10.23 -10.43
N ALA A 126 6.76 -9.69 -9.99
CA ALA A 126 7.16 -8.33 -10.32
C ALA A 126 7.36 -8.13 -11.84
N ALA A 127 8.00 -9.09 -12.51
CA ALA A 127 8.22 -9.05 -13.95
C ALA A 127 6.90 -9.09 -14.74
N ARG A 128 5.99 -9.98 -14.36
CA ARG A 128 4.64 -10.05 -14.95
C ARG A 128 3.84 -8.77 -14.72
N ALA A 129 3.93 -8.19 -13.51
CA ALA A 129 3.28 -6.92 -13.20
C ALA A 129 3.81 -5.81 -14.10
N ALA A 130 5.14 -5.66 -14.23
CA ALA A 130 5.76 -4.67 -15.09
C ALA A 130 5.33 -4.80 -16.56
N LEU A 131 5.32 -6.02 -17.10
CA LEU A 131 4.85 -6.28 -18.48
C LEU A 131 3.37 -5.90 -18.66
N ARG A 132 2.52 -6.31 -17.71
CA ARG A 132 1.07 -6.01 -17.75
C ARG A 132 0.75 -4.53 -17.55
N SER A 133 1.58 -3.82 -16.77
CA SER A 133 1.47 -2.37 -16.60
C SER A 133 1.95 -1.60 -17.84
N GLY A 134 2.53 -2.28 -18.82
CA GLY A 134 2.85 -1.68 -20.11
C GLY A 134 4.33 -1.37 -20.32
N SER A 135 5.25 -1.87 -19.51
CA SER A 135 6.69 -1.73 -19.80
C SER A 135 7.04 -2.36 -21.13
N GLY A 136 7.83 -1.67 -21.93
CA GLY A 136 8.25 -2.16 -23.24
C GLY A 136 9.29 -3.26 -23.15
N LEU A 137 10.20 -3.14 -22.20
CA LEU A 137 11.26 -4.10 -21.90
C LEU A 137 11.34 -4.35 -20.39
N VAL A 138 11.60 -5.60 -20.01
CA VAL A 138 11.81 -5.97 -18.61
C VAL A 138 13.07 -6.81 -18.49
N SER A 139 14.01 -6.38 -17.69
CA SER A 139 15.18 -7.15 -17.27
C SER A 139 15.05 -7.58 -15.82
N VAL A 140 15.44 -8.81 -15.54
CA VAL A 140 15.44 -9.37 -14.20
C VAL A 140 16.86 -9.77 -13.83
N VAL A 141 17.38 -9.27 -12.73
CA VAL A 141 18.61 -9.74 -12.09
C VAL A 141 18.23 -10.54 -10.85
N THR A 142 18.59 -11.81 -10.86
CA THR A 142 18.25 -12.74 -9.78
C THR A 142 19.41 -13.73 -9.54
N ARG A 143 19.24 -14.68 -8.63
CA ARG A 143 20.24 -15.74 -8.42
C ARG A 143 20.31 -16.67 -9.64
N TYR A 144 21.50 -17.25 -9.89
CA TYR A 144 21.70 -18.17 -11.02
C TYR A 144 20.70 -19.31 -11.02
N GLU A 145 20.40 -19.89 -9.86
CA GLU A 145 19.47 -21.01 -9.69
C GLU A 145 18.03 -20.69 -10.14
N HIS A 146 17.68 -19.41 -10.16
CA HIS A 146 16.32 -18.98 -10.50
C HIS A 146 16.11 -18.63 -11.98
N ILE A 147 17.18 -18.54 -12.77
CA ILE A 147 17.11 -18.11 -14.18
C ILE A 147 16.10 -18.96 -14.96
N ASN A 148 16.22 -20.27 -14.88
CA ASN A 148 15.37 -21.18 -15.63
C ASN A 148 13.89 -21.05 -15.23
N ALA A 149 13.61 -20.87 -13.94
CA ALA A 149 12.25 -20.67 -13.45
C ALA A 149 11.66 -19.35 -13.94
N VAL A 150 12.46 -18.28 -13.96
CA VAL A 150 12.00 -16.96 -14.43
C VAL A 150 11.77 -16.98 -15.94
N VAL A 151 12.71 -17.53 -16.72
CA VAL A 151 12.58 -17.64 -18.18
C VAL A 151 11.37 -18.51 -18.58
N ALA A 152 11.15 -19.63 -17.90
CA ALA A 152 9.99 -20.47 -18.13
C ALA A 152 8.65 -19.79 -17.83
N ALA A 153 8.64 -18.93 -16.78
CA ALA A 153 7.43 -18.23 -16.35
C ALA A 153 7.17 -16.92 -17.13
N CYS A 154 8.24 -16.26 -17.60
CA CYS A 154 8.18 -14.95 -18.29
C CYS A 154 9.20 -14.94 -19.45
N PRO A 155 8.92 -15.63 -20.56
CA PRO A 155 9.87 -15.73 -21.69
C PRO A 155 10.15 -14.39 -22.37
N GLU A 156 9.32 -13.36 -22.14
CA GLU A 156 9.51 -12.01 -22.67
C GLU A 156 10.58 -11.22 -21.92
N CYS A 157 11.01 -11.68 -20.73
CA CYS A 157 11.98 -10.98 -19.92
C CYS A 157 13.42 -11.36 -20.26
N MET A 158 14.32 -10.41 -20.13
CA MET A 158 15.77 -10.66 -20.16
C MET A 158 16.24 -11.00 -18.76
N VAL A 159 16.78 -12.20 -18.55
CA VAL A 159 17.14 -12.67 -17.21
C VAL A 159 18.65 -12.80 -17.08
N HIS A 160 19.20 -12.19 -16.01
CA HIS A 160 20.61 -12.18 -15.69
C HIS A 160 20.84 -12.81 -14.31
N GLY A 161 21.80 -13.71 -14.22
CA GLY A 161 22.20 -14.33 -12.96
C GLY A 161 23.21 -13.50 -12.19
N SER A 162 23.07 -13.45 -10.86
CA SER A 162 24.05 -12.87 -9.95
C SER A 162 24.43 -13.85 -8.85
N ALA A 163 25.73 -14.07 -8.66
CA ALA A 163 26.24 -14.95 -7.60
C ALA A 163 25.96 -14.40 -6.18
N ASN A 164 25.89 -13.07 -6.06
CA ASN A 164 25.85 -12.40 -4.75
C ASN A 164 24.47 -11.91 -4.34
N GLY A 165 23.37 -12.30 -4.98
CA GLY A 165 22.06 -11.76 -4.62
C GLY A 165 22.12 -10.31 -4.08
N CYS A 166 21.09 -9.57 -3.96
CA CYS A 166 21.15 -8.31 -3.23
C CYS A 166 21.62 -8.59 -1.78
N LYS A 167 22.87 -8.28 -1.45
CA LYS A 167 23.26 -8.18 -0.05
C LYS A 167 22.46 -7.01 0.51
N HIS A 168 21.46 -7.30 1.33
CA HIS A 168 20.92 -6.28 2.21
C HIS A 168 22.08 -5.81 3.07
N GLY A 169 22.53 -4.57 2.83
CA GLY A 169 23.36 -3.87 3.80
C GLY A 169 22.59 -3.89 5.11
N GLY A 170 23.14 -4.55 6.13
CA GLY A 170 22.53 -4.56 7.45
C GLY A 170 22.43 -3.13 7.95
N VAL A 171 21.26 -2.77 8.42
CA VAL A 171 21.02 -1.68 9.37
C VAL A 171 21.04 -2.31 10.74
#